data_4ec5737c14d96978c39c3472339cd82e
#
_entry.id   4ec5737c14d96978c39c3472339cd82e
#
_cell.length_a   1.000
_cell.length_b   1.000
_cell.length_c   1.000
_cell.angle_alpha   90.00
_cell.angle_beta   90.00
_cell.angle_gamma   90.00
#
_symmetry.space_group_name_H-M   'P 1'
#
loop_
_entity.id
_entity.type
_entity.pdbx_description
1 polymer ?
#
loop_
_entity_poly.entity_id
_entity_poly.type
_entity_poly.pdbx_seq_one_letter_code
_entity_poly.pdbx_strand_id
1 'polypeptide(L)'
;MENRKEFTFPSADGRTAIHAVEWHPAGEPAGILQIAHGVAEYALRYEPFACFLNAHGFLVVANDHLGHGESVAEGAPRLYFGEKGSWQHVVDDMYTLRCRTGEAYPELPYFIMGHSMGSFLTRTYLIRYPGTVKGAILMGT
;
A
#
# COMPACT_ATOMS: atom_id res chain seq x y z
N MET A 1 16.51 0.89 9.13
CA MET A 1 16.29 -0.37 9.86
C MET A 1 16.62 -1.55 8.96
N GLU A 2 17.27 -2.55 9.51
CA GLU A 2 17.74 -3.72 8.73
C GLU A 2 16.61 -4.52 8.09
N ASN A 3 15.41 -4.47 8.67
CA ASN A 3 14.26 -5.22 8.18
C ASN A 3 13.39 -4.44 7.19
N ARG A 4 13.76 -3.20 6.85
CA ARG A 4 13.01 -2.35 5.94
C ARG A 4 13.66 -2.28 4.58
N LYS A 5 12.85 -2.40 3.54
CA LYS A 5 13.26 -2.24 2.15
C LYS A 5 12.35 -1.22 1.49
N GLU A 6 12.92 -0.27 0.79
CA GLU A 6 12.18 0.73 0.02
C GLU A 6 12.45 0.51 -1.46
N PHE A 7 11.42 0.71 -2.27
CA PHE A 7 11.51 0.55 -3.73
C PHE A 7 10.46 1.43 -4.41
N THR A 8 10.52 1.49 -5.73
CA THR A 8 9.52 2.19 -6.53
C THR A 8 8.96 1.30 -7.61
N PHE A 9 7.76 1.61 -8.07
CA PHE A 9 7.17 1.01 -9.25
C PHE A 9 6.38 2.08 -10.05
N PRO A 10 6.20 1.89 -11.37
CA PRO A 10 5.44 2.85 -12.17
C PRO A 10 3.97 2.87 -11.76
N SER A 11 3.43 4.10 -11.60
CA SER A 11 2.01 4.29 -11.37
C SER A 11 1.17 3.99 -12.63
N ALA A 12 -0.09 3.64 -12.40
CA ALA A 12 -1.08 3.54 -13.46
C ALA A 12 -1.35 4.89 -14.17
N ASP A 13 -0.92 6.02 -13.57
CA ASP A 13 -1.04 7.34 -14.22
C ASP A 13 -0.08 7.52 -15.41
N GLY A 14 0.86 6.61 -15.60
CA GLY A 14 1.81 6.63 -16.70
C GLY A 14 2.96 7.64 -16.55
N ARG A 15 3.10 8.32 -15.41
CA ARG A 15 4.12 9.35 -15.22
C ARG A 15 4.80 9.39 -13.86
N THR A 16 4.16 8.86 -12.82
CA THR A 16 4.66 8.94 -11.45
C THR A 16 5.35 7.64 -11.05
N ALA A 17 6.48 7.73 -10.34
CA ALA A 17 7.08 6.61 -9.65
C ALA A 17 6.45 6.50 -8.26
N ILE A 18 5.84 5.38 -7.97
CA ILE A 18 5.21 5.12 -6.67
C ILE A 18 6.26 4.58 -5.72
N HIS A 19 6.46 5.28 -4.61
CA HIS A 19 7.33 4.84 -3.52
C HIS A 19 6.61 3.81 -2.65
N ALA A 20 7.28 2.73 -2.34
CA ALA A 20 6.74 1.65 -1.53
C ALA A 20 7.76 1.16 -0.51
N VAL A 21 7.24 0.56 0.56
CA VAL A 21 8.05 0.08 1.68
C VAL A 21 7.60 -1.33 2.05
N GLU A 22 8.57 -2.19 2.31
CA GLU A 22 8.37 -3.52 2.89
C GLU A 22 9.09 -3.59 4.24
N TRP A 23 8.42 -4.14 5.25
CA TRP A 23 9.01 -4.45 6.55
C TRP A 23 8.93 -5.95 6.77
N HIS A 24 10.08 -6.58 6.91
CA HIS A 24 10.20 -8.03 7.00
C HIS A 24 10.29 -8.51 8.45
N PRO A 25 9.58 -9.58 8.84
CA PRO A 25 9.82 -10.22 10.13
C PRO A 25 11.18 -10.91 10.14
N ALA A 26 11.68 -11.26 11.34
CA ALA A 26 12.98 -11.91 11.49
C ALA A 26 13.03 -13.33 10.89
N GLY A 27 11.87 -14.00 10.82
CA GLY A 27 11.76 -15.37 10.27
C GLY A 27 10.84 -15.39 9.04
N GLU A 28 10.44 -16.59 8.65
CA GLU A 28 9.47 -16.77 7.57
C GLU A 28 8.14 -16.13 7.94
N PRO A 29 7.58 -15.28 7.08
CA PRO A 29 6.31 -14.63 7.38
C PRO A 29 5.14 -15.63 7.37
N ALA A 30 4.18 -15.41 8.27
CA ALA A 30 2.95 -16.20 8.35
C ALA A 30 1.82 -15.62 7.51
N GLY A 31 1.94 -14.37 7.11
CA GLY A 31 0.94 -13.66 6.30
C GLY A 31 1.43 -12.27 5.93
N ILE A 32 0.67 -11.59 5.11
CA ILE A 32 1.00 -10.26 4.58
C ILE A 32 -0.11 -9.30 4.93
N LEU A 33 0.26 -8.12 5.46
CA LEU A 33 -0.66 -6.99 5.59
C LEU A 33 -0.18 -5.84 4.70
N GLN A 34 -1.04 -5.40 3.80
CA GLN A 34 -0.84 -4.19 3.02
C GLN A 34 -1.61 -3.04 3.66
N ILE A 35 -0.96 -1.90 3.85
CA ILE A 35 -1.58 -0.72 4.49
C ILE A 35 -1.83 0.35 3.43
N ALA A 36 -3.08 0.85 3.40
CA ALA A 36 -3.50 1.99 2.58
C ALA A 36 -3.73 3.19 3.51
N HIS A 37 -2.84 4.16 3.45
CA HIS A 37 -2.86 5.33 4.34
C HIS A 37 -3.96 6.33 3.99
N GLY A 38 -4.23 7.27 4.90
CA GLY A 38 -5.19 8.35 4.72
C GLY A 38 -4.61 9.58 4.02
N VAL A 39 -5.45 10.61 3.86
CA VAL A 39 -5.03 11.87 3.23
C VAL A 39 -3.92 12.54 4.05
N ALA A 40 -2.93 13.10 3.35
CA ALA A 40 -1.78 13.77 3.95
C ALA A 40 -0.89 12.87 4.82
N GLU A 41 -1.11 11.56 4.75
CA GLU A 41 -0.24 10.57 5.39
C GLU A 41 0.80 10.05 4.38
N TYR A 42 1.55 9.04 4.76
CA TYR A 42 2.56 8.37 3.93
C TYR A 42 2.92 7.02 4.55
N ALA A 43 3.51 6.12 3.78
CA ALA A 43 3.77 4.74 4.21
C ALA A 43 4.62 4.65 5.47
N LEU A 44 5.71 5.40 5.55
CA LEU A 44 6.64 5.33 6.69
C LEU A 44 6.04 5.78 8.02
N ARG A 45 4.90 6.50 8.00
CA ARG A 45 4.17 6.83 9.23
C ARG A 45 3.73 5.58 9.98
N TYR A 46 3.54 4.47 9.28
CA TYR A 46 3.08 3.21 9.85
C TYR A 46 4.21 2.31 10.34
N GLU A 47 5.46 2.77 10.30
CA GLU A 47 6.60 1.96 10.69
C GLU A 47 6.50 1.38 12.12
N PRO A 48 6.07 2.13 13.15
CA PRO A 48 5.91 1.52 14.48
C PRO A 48 4.90 0.37 14.50
N PHE A 49 3.80 0.50 13.78
CA PHE A 49 2.80 -0.56 13.66
C PHE A 49 3.33 -1.74 12.83
N ALA A 50 4.05 -1.46 11.75
CA ALA A 50 4.68 -2.50 10.94
C ALA A 50 5.70 -3.30 11.76
N CYS A 51 6.50 -2.64 12.58
CA CYS A 51 7.46 -3.32 13.47
C CYS A 51 6.75 -4.19 14.51
N PHE A 52 5.62 -3.73 15.06
CA PHE A 52 4.80 -4.52 15.95
C PHE A 52 4.31 -5.80 15.25
N LEU A 53 3.82 -5.69 14.03
CA LEU A 53 3.34 -6.83 13.25
C LEU A 53 4.49 -7.76 12.84
N ASN A 54 5.67 -7.22 12.53
CA ASN A 54 6.87 -8.04 12.28
C ASN A 54 7.20 -8.91 13.49
N ALA A 55 7.07 -8.37 14.70
CA ALA A 55 7.29 -9.13 15.93
C ALA A 55 6.29 -10.28 16.10
N HIS A 56 5.15 -10.22 15.41
CA HIS A 56 4.14 -11.25 15.39
C HIS A 56 4.14 -12.10 14.11
N GLY A 57 5.20 -12.00 13.31
CA GLY A 57 5.42 -12.86 12.16
C GLY A 57 4.77 -12.40 10.85
N PHE A 58 4.28 -11.18 10.77
CA PHE A 58 3.68 -10.66 9.53
C PHE A 58 4.68 -9.83 8.73
N LEU A 59 4.67 -10.04 7.42
CA LEU A 59 5.27 -9.13 6.46
C LEU A 59 4.30 -7.96 6.26
N VAL A 60 4.81 -6.73 6.29
CA VAL A 60 3.98 -5.55 6.08
C VAL A 60 4.48 -4.79 4.87
N VAL A 61 3.56 -4.34 4.02
CA VAL A 61 3.87 -3.54 2.83
C VAL A 61 2.94 -2.33 2.77
N ALA A 62 3.43 -1.25 2.20
CA ALA A 62 2.63 -0.05 1.98
C ALA A 62 3.25 0.77 0.86
N ASN A 63 2.43 1.54 0.15
CA ASN A 63 2.94 2.54 -0.79
C ASN A 63 2.41 3.91 -0.42
N ASP A 64 3.16 4.94 -0.79
CA ASP A 64 2.64 6.31 -0.78
C ASP A 64 1.66 6.45 -1.95
N HIS A 65 0.42 6.86 -1.66
CA HIS A 65 -0.56 7.11 -2.73
C HIS A 65 -0.10 8.27 -3.63
N LEU A 66 -0.57 8.30 -4.87
CA LEU A 66 -0.32 9.42 -5.78
C LEU A 66 -0.47 10.77 -5.06
N GLY A 67 0.49 11.66 -5.26
CA GLY A 67 0.49 12.99 -4.66
C GLY A 67 0.89 13.02 -3.18
N HIS A 68 1.22 11.89 -2.59
CA HIS A 68 1.58 11.77 -1.17
C HIS A 68 3.01 11.27 -1.00
N GLY A 69 3.60 11.61 0.15
CA GLY A 69 4.95 11.15 0.49
C GLY A 69 5.96 11.41 -0.62
N GLU A 70 6.62 10.38 -1.08
CA GLU A 70 7.58 10.44 -2.19
C GLU A 70 6.97 10.07 -3.55
N SER A 71 5.66 9.80 -3.61
CA SER A 71 4.95 9.48 -4.86
C SER A 71 4.40 10.76 -5.52
N VAL A 72 5.27 11.73 -5.75
CA VAL A 72 4.93 13.00 -6.38
C VAL A 72 5.82 13.19 -7.60
N ALA A 73 5.22 13.28 -8.79
CA ALA A 73 5.97 13.54 -10.02
C ALA A 73 6.60 14.93 -9.98
N GLU A 74 7.72 15.10 -10.67
CA GLU A 74 8.40 16.41 -10.77
C GLU A 74 7.43 17.47 -11.27
N GLY A 75 7.33 18.59 -10.54
CA GLY A 75 6.45 19.69 -10.88
C GLY A 75 4.97 19.46 -10.59
N ALA A 76 4.58 18.29 -10.12
CA ALA A 76 3.17 18.01 -9.80
C ALA A 76 2.79 18.56 -8.41
N PRO A 77 1.52 18.97 -8.24
CA PRO A 77 1.05 19.42 -6.93
C PRO A 77 0.95 18.24 -5.94
N ARG A 78 1.18 18.52 -4.66
CA ARG A 78 0.98 17.56 -3.59
C ARG A 78 -0.50 17.40 -3.25
N LEU A 79 -0.86 16.25 -2.69
CA LEU A 79 -2.22 15.89 -2.26
C LEU A 79 -3.23 15.95 -3.41
N TYR A 80 -2.76 15.62 -4.60
CA TYR A 80 -3.57 15.66 -5.82
C TYR A 80 -3.34 14.39 -6.63
N PHE A 81 -4.42 13.68 -6.93
CA PHE A 81 -4.35 12.42 -7.68
C PHE A 81 -4.22 12.64 -9.19
N GLY A 82 -4.67 13.77 -9.68
CA GLY A 82 -4.74 14.07 -11.10
C GLY A 82 -6.13 14.57 -11.50
N GLU A 83 -6.39 14.55 -12.80
CA GLU A 83 -7.66 14.98 -13.36
C GLU A 83 -8.82 14.05 -12.98
N LYS A 84 -10.03 14.43 -13.40
CA LYS A 84 -11.25 13.66 -13.13
C LYS A 84 -11.05 12.16 -13.45
N GLY A 85 -11.40 11.32 -12.47
CA GLY A 85 -11.26 9.86 -12.61
C GLY A 85 -9.89 9.31 -12.22
N SER A 86 -8.90 10.17 -11.95
CA SER A 86 -7.54 9.72 -11.61
C SER A 86 -7.43 8.97 -10.28
N TRP A 87 -8.41 9.10 -9.41
CA TRP A 87 -8.46 8.32 -8.17
C TRP A 87 -8.46 6.82 -8.43
N GLN A 88 -8.89 6.39 -9.61
CA GLN A 88 -8.84 4.99 -10.01
C GLN A 88 -7.41 4.49 -10.17
N HIS A 89 -6.48 5.36 -10.58
CA HIS A 89 -5.05 5.03 -10.65
C HIS A 89 -4.49 4.68 -9.27
N VAL A 90 -4.96 5.38 -8.23
CA VAL A 90 -4.55 5.11 -6.85
C VAL A 90 -4.91 3.69 -6.44
N VAL A 91 -6.13 3.24 -6.77
CA VAL A 91 -6.60 1.89 -6.51
C VAL A 91 -5.82 0.86 -7.34
N ASP A 92 -5.55 1.16 -8.61
CA ASP A 92 -4.76 0.29 -9.49
C ASP A 92 -3.33 0.14 -8.96
N ASP A 93 -2.75 1.21 -8.40
CA ASP A 93 -1.41 1.15 -7.80
C ASP A 93 -1.40 0.25 -6.56
N MET A 94 -2.47 0.25 -5.77
CA MET A 94 -2.62 -0.69 -4.65
C MET A 94 -2.60 -2.13 -5.16
N TYR A 95 -3.27 -2.40 -6.27
CA TYR A 95 -3.27 -3.73 -6.88
C TYR A 95 -1.90 -4.12 -7.42
N THR A 96 -1.17 -3.18 -8.02
CA THR A 96 0.20 -3.42 -8.49
C THR A 96 1.11 -3.86 -7.34
N LEU A 97 1.03 -3.18 -6.19
CA LEU A 97 1.78 -3.58 -5.01
C LEU A 97 1.37 -4.98 -4.53
N ARG A 98 0.06 -5.24 -4.50
CA ARG A 98 -0.45 -6.57 -4.12
C ARG A 98 0.11 -7.66 -5.03
N CYS A 99 0.13 -7.45 -6.32
CA CYS A 99 0.65 -8.44 -7.27
C CYS A 99 2.15 -8.68 -7.08
N ARG A 100 2.94 -7.62 -6.94
CA ARG A 100 4.38 -7.74 -6.72
C ARG A 100 4.70 -8.52 -5.46
N THR A 101 4.04 -8.18 -4.35
CA THR A 101 4.27 -8.85 -3.07
C THR A 101 3.76 -10.29 -3.11
N GLY A 102 2.59 -10.51 -3.71
CA GLY A 102 2.02 -11.84 -3.82
C GLY A 102 2.84 -12.80 -4.70
N GLU A 103 3.50 -12.30 -5.73
CA GLU A 103 4.40 -13.09 -6.55
C GLU A 103 5.62 -13.58 -5.78
N ALA A 104 6.12 -12.75 -4.86
CA ALA A 104 7.25 -13.12 -4.00
C ALA A 104 6.85 -14.13 -2.92
N TYR A 105 5.58 -14.12 -2.50
CA TYR A 105 5.06 -14.99 -1.43
C TYR A 105 3.69 -15.56 -1.81
N PRO A 106 3.61 -16.42 -2.86
CA PRO A 106 2.33 -16.83 -3.43
C PRO A 106 1.46 -17.69 -2.50
N GLU A 107 2.03 -18.30 -1.48
CA GLU A 107 1.34 -19.19 -0.56
C GLU A 107 0.81 -18.49 0.70
N LEU A 108 1.21 -17.24 0.93
CA LEU A 108 0.84 -16.54 2.16
C LEU A 108 -0.55 -15.90 2.05
N PRO A 109 -1.35 -15.95 3.14
CA PRO A 109 -2.59 -15.18 3.17
C PRO A 109 -2.29 -13.69 3.13
N TYR A 110 -3.06 -12.97 2.34
CA TYR A 110 -2.86 -11.55 2.07
C TYR A 110 -4.05 -10.76 2.60
N PHE A 111 -3.77 -9.74 3.42
CA PHE A 111 -4.78 -8.87 4.01
C PHE A 111 -4.47 -7.42 3.65
N ILE A 112 -5.49 -6.58 3.64
CA ILE A 112 -5.34 -5.14 3.40
C ILE A 112 -6.03 -4.36 4.52
N MET A 113 -5.38 -3.28 4.97
CA MET A 113 -5.94 -2.37 5.96
C MET A 113 -5.97 -0.97 5.39
N GLY A 114 -7.13 -0.32 5.41
CA GLY A 114 -7.27 1.07 4.99
C GLY A 114 -7.69 1.95 6.16
N HIS A 115 -7.03 3.10 6.30
CA HIS A 115 -7.35 4.10 7.31
C HIS A 115 -7.85 5.39 6.66
N SER A 116 -9.00 5.91 7.14
CA SER A 116 -9.58 7.16 6.67
C SER A 116 -9.80 7.12 5.14
N MET A 117 -9.20 8.02 4.36
CA MET A 117 -9.27 7.97 2.89
C MET A 117 -8.86 6.59 2.37
N GLY A 118 -7.85 5.96 2.97
CA GLY A 118 -7.42 4.61 2.61
C GLY A 118 -8.51 3.55 2.80
N SER A 119 -9.46 3.76 3.72
CA SER A 119 -10.60 2.85 3.88
C SER A 119 -11.57 2.94 2.70
N PHE A 120 -11.78 4.13 2.16
CA PHE A 120 -12.60 4.31 0.95
C PHE A 120 -11.90 3.69 -0.27
N LEU A 121 -10.60 3.92 -0.42
CA LEU A 121 -9.82 3.31 -1.49
C LEU A 121 -9.84 1.79 -1.40
N THR A 122 -9.75 1.23 -0.20
CA THR A 122 -9.81 -0.21 0.03
C THR A 122 -11.17 -0.78 -0.36
N ARG A 123 -12.27 -0.09 -0.06
CA ARG A 123 -13.60 -0.53 -0.49
C ARG A 123 -13.68 -0.62 -2.02
N THR A 124 -13.22 0.40 -2.71
CA THR A 124 -13.16 0.39 -4.18
C THR A 124 -12.25 -0.74 -4.68
N TYR A 125 -11.11 -0.93 -4.02
CA TYR A 125 -10.20 -2.03 -4.34
C TYR A 125 -10.92 -3.40 -4.27
N LEU A 126 -11.68 -3.65 -3.20
CA LEU A 126 -12.39 -4.92 -3.03
C LEU A 126 -13.45 -5.15 -4.11
N ILE A 127 -14.05 -4.08 -4.62
CA ILE A 127 -15.03 -4.15 -5.70
C ILE A 127 -14.35 -4.42 -7.05
N ARG A 128 -13.26 -3.73 -7.33
CA ARG A 128 -12.55 -3.84 -8.62
C ARG A 128 -11.70 -5.08 -8.76
N TYR A 129 -11.14 -5.55 -7.66
CA TYR A 129 -10.21 -6.70 -7.64
C TYR A 129 -10.68 -7.76 -6.64
N PRO A 130 -11.89 -8.32 -6.85
CA PRO A 130 -12.45 -9.30 -5.91
C PRO A 130 -11.59 -10.58 -5.86
N GLY A 131 -11.53 -11.18 -4.67
CA GLY A 131 -10.83 -12.44 -4.47
C GLY A 131 -9.31 -12.34 -4.42
N THR A 132 -8.73 -11.13 -4.41
CA THR A 132 -7.27 -10.95 -4.38
C THR A 132 -6.70 -10.83 -2.97
N VAL A 133 -7.56 -10.70 -1.97
CA VAL A 133 -7.17 -10.67 -0.55
C VAL A 133 -8.10 -11.56 0.27
N LYS A 134 -7.58 -12.09 1.36
CA LYS A 134 -8.33 -12.95 2.29
C LYS A 134 -9.26 -12.17 3.20
N GLY A 135 -8.94 -10.94 3.49
CA GLY A 135 -9.73 -10.09 4.37
C GLY A 135 -9.24 -8.65 4.34
N ALA A 136 -10.07 -7.75 4.85
CA ALA A 136 -9.77 -6.34 4.91
C ALA A 136 -10.18 -5.75 6.26
N ILE A 137 -9.40 -4.76 6.71
CA ILE A 137 -9.70 -3.97 7.91
C ILE A 137 -9.97 -2.54 7.45
N LEU A 138 -11.16 -2.03 7.73
CA LEU A 138 -11.59 -0.68 7.35
C LEU A 138 -11.68 0.17 8.61
N MET A 139 -10.81 1.17 8.75
CA MET A 139 -10.71 2.00 9.93
C MET A 139 -11.00 3.47 9.61
N GLY A 140 -11.78 4.13 10.48
CA GLY A 140 -12.00 5.56 10.38
C GLY A 140 -12.77 6.00 9.14
N THR A 141 -13.64 5.16 8.68
CA THR A 141 -14.51 5.48 7.54
C THR A 141 -15.53 6.54 7.91
#